data_cb1033d59e1a1050022acd964aa78795
#
_entry.id   cb1033d59e1a1050022acd964aa78795
#
_cell.length_a   1.000
_cell.length_b   1.000
_cell.length_c   1.000
_cell.angle_alpha   90.00
_cell.angle_beta   90.00
_cell.angle_gamma   90.00
#
_symmetry.space_group_name_H-M   'P 1'
#
loop_
_entity.id
_entity.type
_entity.pdbx_description
1 polymer ?
#
loop_
_entity_poly.entity_id
_entity_poly.type
_entity_poly.pdbx_seq_one_letter_code
_entity_poly.pdbx_strand_id
1 'polypeptide(L)'
;YMFQDMSKDFDIKRIKRSNTSCSTGVGAHVHPFNEIFYLSSGECTSFIDHNIYKFGKGDLVIVPSGCLHRTTYNGKGMHERIVISFRNDATEWIQNQTGKELMENCMKPGVVNIPEKRRDYVVALLDKLLFENDSPDELSPAFIKVGLIELLLFIIRCKNYEENVIKEIDVDNRIIQEVA
;
A
#
# COMPACT_ATOMS: atom_id res chain seq x y z
N TYR A 1 8.33 -11.94 5.98
CA TYR A 1 8.06 -12.48 4.65
C TYR A 1 9.22 -12.20 3.76
N MET A 2 9.96 -13.21 3.46
CA MET A 2 11.01 -13.14 2.45
C MET A 2 10.42 -13.55 1.11
N PHE A 3 10.81 -12.89 0.04
CA PHE A 3 10.85 -13.55 -1.25
C PHE A 3 11.56 -14.88 -1.03
N GLN A 4 10.86 -15.98 -1.17
CA GLN A 4 11.47 -17.31 -1.15
C GLN A 4 12.38 -17.52 -2.36
N ASP A 5 12.21 -16.64 -3.37
CA ASP A 5 13.04 -16.60 -4.57
C ASP A 5 13.43 -15.15 -4.86
N MET A 6 14.68 -14.82 -4.58
CA MET A 6 15.26 -13.50 -4.83
C MET A 6 15.34 -13.13 -6.32
N SER A 7 15.02 -14.05 -7.22
CA SER A 7 14.99 -13.82 -8.68
C SER A 7 13.68 -13.15 -9.14
N LYS A 8 12.64 -13.12 -8.31
CA LYS A 8 11.37 -12.49 -8.66
C LYS A 8 11.37 -11.01 -8.32
N ASP A 9 11.03 -10.19 -9.31
CA ASP A 9 10.86 -8.74 -9.12
C ASP A 9 9.48 -8.34 -8.60
N PHE A 10 8.55 -9.29 -8.51
CA PHE A 10 7.19 -9.09 -8.06
C PHE A 10 6.64 -10.34 -7.37
N ASP A 11 5.89 -10.14 -6.29
CA ASP A 11 5.06 -11.16 -5.65
C ASP A 11 3.78 -10.54 -5.07
N ILE A 12 2.71 -11.30 -5.06
CA ILE A 12 1.44 -10.91 -4.43
C ILE A 12 0.81 -12.13 -3.75
N LYS A 13 0.34 -11.95 -2.52
CA LYS A 13 -0.27 -13.02 -1.72
C LYS A 13 -1.47 -12.51 -0.94
N ARG A 14 -2.51 -13.35 -0.89
CA ARG A 14 -3.59 -13.22 0.09
C ARG A 14 -3.24 -14.01 1.33
N ILE A 15 -3.27 -13.37 2.48
CA ILE A 15 -2.89 -13.95 3.77
C ILE A 15 -4.05 -13.81 4.74
N LYS A 16 -4.51 -14.93 5.29
CA LYS A 16 -5.51 -14.97 6.36
C LYS A 16 -4.90 -15.66 7.57
N ARG A 17 -4.85 -14.99 8.71
CA ARG A 17 -4.22 -15.51 9.92
C ARG A 17 -4.95 -15.09 11.18
N SER A 18 -4.75 -15.87 12.25
CA SER A 18 -5.14 -15.47 13.60
C SER A 18 -4.30 -14.26 14.07
N ASN A 19 -4.94 -13.29 14.72
CA ASN A 19 -4.27 -12.10 15.26
C ASN A 19 -3.23 -12.48 16.33
N THR A 20 -3.48 -13.53 17.10
CA THR A 20 -2.57 -14.02 18.14
C THR A 20 -1.29 -14.64 17.59
N SER A 21 -1.33 -15.25 16.40
CA SER A 21 -0.15 -15.85 15.77
C SER A 21 0.80 -14.83 15.13
N CYS A 22 0.32 -13.62 14.88
CA CYS A 22 1.12 -12.54 14.30
C CYS A 22 1.75 -11.60 15.33
N SER A 23 1.28 -11.62 16.57
CA SER A 23 1.79 -10.78 17.66
C SER A 23 3.04 -11.36 18.34
N THR A 24 3.35 -12.61 18.11
CA THR A 24 4.42 -13.32 18.80
C THR A 24 5.64 -13.51 17.89
N GLY A 25 6.51 -12.53 17.82
CA GLY A 25 7.88 -12.83 17.53
C GLY A 25 8.60 -12.22 16.34
N VAL A 26 7.95 -11.42 15.49
CA VAL A 26 8.70 -10.67 14.48
C VAL A 26 8.92 -9.25 14.99
N GLY A 27 10.14 -8.96 15.43
CA GLY A 27 10.57 -7.59 15.73
C GLY A 27 10.49 -6.69 14.50
N ALA A 28 10.78 -5.42 14.68
CA ALA A 28 10.93 -4.50 13.55
C ALA A 28 12.00 -5.02 12.58
N HIS A 29 11.72 -4.95 11.30
CA HIS A 29 12.60 -5.46 10.24
C HIS A 29 12.62 -4.55 9.01
N VAL A 30 13.54 -4.82 8.12
CA VAL A 30 13.79 -4.05 6.89
C VAL A 30 13.83 -5.02 5.72
N HIS A 31 13.29 -4.63 4.56
CA HIS A 31 13.46 -5.40 3.33
C HIS A 31 14.11 -4.57 2.20
N PRO A 32 14.77 -5.24 1.24
CA PRO A 32 15.36 -4.58 0.07
C PRO A 32 14.36 -4.37 -1.09
N PHE A 33 13.06 -4.47 -0.82
CA PHE A 33 11.98 -4.30 -1.80
C PHE A 33 10.88 -3.43 -1.23
N ASN A 34 10.04 -2.88 -2.10
CA ASN A 34 8.86 -2.12 -1.72
C ASN A 34 7.71 -3.09 -1.37
N GLU A 35 6.93 -2.73 -0.38
CA GLU A 35 5.75 -3.49 0.04
C GLU A 35 4.53 -2.59 0.08
N ILE A 36 3.44 -3.09 -0.48
CA ILE A 36 2.10 -2.49 -0.35
C ILE A 36 1.19 -3.57 0.19
N PHE A 37 0.42 -3.27 1.22
CA PHE A 37 -0.60 -4.19 1.67
C PHE A 37 -1.96 -3.53 1.83
N TYR A 38 -2.98 -4.30 1.49
CA TYR A 38 -4.38 -3.95 1.58
C TYR A 38 -5.04 -4.79 2.66
N LEU A 39 -5.71 -4.16 3.61
CA LEU A 39 -6.41 -4.87 4.67
C LEU A 39 -7.84 -5.17 4.25
N SER A 40 -8.13 -6.45 3.99
CA SER A 40 -9.47 -6.92 3.61
C SER A 40 -10.38 -7.09 4.81
N SER A 41 -9.82 -7.46 5.97
CA SER A 41 -10.54 -7.55 7.24
C SER A 41 -9.62 -7.42 8.43
N GLY A 42 -10.15 -6.91 9.54
CA GLY A 42 -9.42 -6.69 10.78
C GLY A 42 -8.96 -5.26 10.96
N GLU A 43 -8.20 -5.05 12.01
CA GLU A 43 -7.56 -3.77 12.35
C GLU A 43 -6.12 -4.02 12.75
N CYS A 44 -5.24 -3.09 12.40
CA CYS A 44 -3.84 -3.19 12.77
C CYS A 44 -3.21 -1.84 13.09
N THR A 45 -2.08 -1.94 13.77
CA THR A 45 -1.20 -0.83 14.08
C THR A 45 0.17 -1.14 13.52
N SER A 46 0.70 -0.25 12.69
CA SER A 46 2.05 -0.37 12.12
C SER A 46 2.95 0.74 12.63
N PHE A 47 4.14 0.34 13.04
CA PHE A 47 5.28 1.25 13.18
C PHE A 47 6.05 1.24 11.86
N ILE A 48 6.19 2.39 11.24
CA ILE A 48 6.89 2.55 9.96
C ILE A 48 7.71 3.84 10.04
N ASP A 49 9.03 3.73 9.90
CA ASP A 49 9.95 4.86 9.83
C ASP A 49 9.70 5.93 10.91
N HIS A 50 9.73 5.55 12.17
CA HIS A 50 9.53 6.38 13.37
C HIS A 50 8.09 6.87 13.63
N ASN A 51 7.11 6.49 12.82
CA ASN A 51 5.71 6.87 12.99
C ASN A 51 4.82 5.65 13.27
N ILE A 52 3.73 5.89 14.00
CA ILE A 52 2.72 4.87 14.28
C ILE A 52 1.47 5.19 13.48
N TYR A 53 0.98 4.19 12.73
CA TYR A 53 -0.23 4.28 11.92
C TYR A 53 -1.26 3.26 12.39
N LYS A 54 -2.51 3.70 12.52
CA LYS A 54 -3.66 2.81 12.72
C LYS A 54 -4.46 2.73 11.44
N PHE A 55 -4.84 1.54 11.04
CA PHE A 55 -5.63 1.33 9.84
C PHE A 55 -6.50 0.09 9.95
N GLY A 56 -7.53 0.02 9.13
CA GLY A 56 -8.55 -0.99 9.15
C GLY A 56 -8.95 -1.46 7.74
N LYS A 57 -10.07 -2.17 7.71
CA LYS A 57 -10.62 -2.71 6.47
C LYS A 57 -10.76 -1.64 5.38
N GLY A 58 -10.21 -1.93 4.20
CA GLY A 58 -10.27 -1.05 3.03
C GLY A 58 -9.11 -0.07 2.92
N ASP A 59 -8.19 -0.05 3.86
CA ASP A 59 -7.01 0.80 3.80
C ASP A 59 -5.84 0.10 3.10
N LEU A 60 -5.05 0.90 2.39
CA LEU A 60 -3.74 0.53 1.83
C LEU A 60 -2.62 1.12 2.68
N VAL A 61 -1.54 0.36 2.82
CA VAL A 61 -0.34 0.80 3.54
C VAL A 61 0.88 0.62 2.66
N ILE A 62 1.73 1.63 2.62
CA ILE A 62 2.98 1.62 1.85
C ILE A 62 4.17 1.53 2.80
N VAL A 63 5.01 0.54 2.57
CA VAL A 63 6.29 0.35 3.23
C VAL A 63 7.39 0.33 2.17
N PRO A 64 8.07 1.46 1.93
CA PRO A 64 9.15 1.50 0.95
C PRO A 64 10.32 0.62 1.32
N SER A 65 11.10 0.23 0.32
CA SER A 65 12.40 -0.43 0.50
C SER A 65 13.28 0.32 1.50
N GLY A 66 13.90 -0.39 2.40
CA GLY A 66 14.82 0.17 3.40
C GLY A 66 14.13 0.80 4.62
N CYS A 67 12.82 0.84 4.69
CA CYS A 67 12.10 1.35 5.87
C CYS A 67 11.99 0.30 6.98
N LEU A 68 12.40 0.68 8.17
CA LEU A 68 12.18 -0.13 9.37
C LEU A 68 10.69 -0.13 9.72
N HIS A 69 10.10 -1.32 9.85
CA HIS A 69 8.67 -1.44 10.13
C HIS A 69 8.32 -2.67 10.96
N ARG A 70 7.18 -2.57 11.63
CA ARG A 70 6.55 -3.65 12.38
C ARG A 70 5.04 -3.46 12.37
N THR A 71 4.29 -4.53 12.09
CA THR A 71 2.82 -4.51 12.12
C THR A 71 2.28 -5.43 13.19
N THR A 72 1.33 -4.93 13.99
CA THR A 72 0.61 -5.68 15.02
C THR A 72 -0.87 -5.69 14.68
N TYR A 73 -1.48 -6.87 14.71
CA TYR A 73 -2.92 -7.04 14.47
C TYR A 73 -3.67 -7.05 15.79
N ASN A 74 -4.69 -6.19 15.89
CA ASN A 74 -5.38 -5.90 17.12
C ASN A 74 -6.51 -6.89 17.40
N GLY A 75 -6.75 -7.17 18.69
CA GLY A 75 -7.86 -7.96 19.17
C GLY A 75 -7.68 -9.47 19.00
N LYS A 76 -8.76 -10.19 19.31
CA LYS A 76 -8.89 -11.62 19.11
C LYS A 76 -9.62 -11.87 17.78
N GLY A 77 -9.27 -12.94 17.10
CA GLY A 77 -9.91 -13.31 15.85
C GLY A 77 -8.94 -13.41 14.69
N MET A 78 -9.45 -13.15 13.50
CA MET A 78 -8.70 -13.31 12.25
C MET A 78 -8.56 -11.97 11.53
N HIS A 79 -7.49 -11.82 10.80
CA HIS A 79 -7.34 -10.75 9.81
C HIS A 79 -7.02 -11.33 8.44
N GLU A 80 -7.37 -10.57 7.41
CA GLU A 80 -7.02 -10.90 6.02
C GLU A 80 -6.40 -9.69 5.35
N ARG A 81 -5.28 -9.91 4.68
CA ARG A 81 -4.58 -8.89 3.92
C ARG A 81 -4.08 -9.44 2.58
N ILE A 82 -3.92 -8.54 1.62
CA ILE A 82 -3.22 -8.82 0.37
C ILE A 82 -1.90 -8.06 0.43
N VAL A 83 -0.79 -8.76 0.26
CA VAL A 83 0.57 -8.20 0.31
C VAL A 83 1.19 -8.25 -1.06
N ILE A 84 1.64 -7.09 -1.55
CA ILE A 84 2.38 -6.93 -2.80
C ILE A 84 3.81 -6.54 -2.43
N SER A 85 4.76 -7.24 -3.02
CA SER A 85 6.19 -6.94 -2.91
C SER A 85 6.76 -6.75 -4.31
N PHE A 86 7.51 -5.67 -4.54
CA PHE A 86 8.04 -5.36 -5.86
C PHE A 86 9.34 -4.56 -5.81
N ARG A 87 10.12 -4.64 -6.88
CA ARG A 87 11.34 -3.86 -7.11
C ARG A 87 11.07 -2.67 -8.04
N ASN A 88 12.09 -1.87 -8.32
CA ASN A 88 11.95 -0.50 -8.83
C ASN A 88 11.56 -0.34 -10.32
N ASP A 89 11.38 -1.40 -11.09
CA ASP A 89 11.08 -1.37 -12.52
C ASP A 89 9.88 -0.49 -12.90
N ALA A 90 8.74 -0.75 -12.23
CA ALA A 90 7.51 0.01 -12.47
C ALA A 90 7.61 1.45 -11.97
N THR A 91 8.37 1.69 -10.91
CA THR A 91 8.56 3.02 -10.36
C THR A 91 9.37 3.93 -11.29
N GLU A 92 10.38 3.39 -11.97
CA GLU A 92 11.16 4.14 -12.96
C GLU A 92 10.30 4.59 -14.13
N TRP A 93 9.47 3.71 -14.67
CA TRP A 93 8.58 4.08 -15.77
C TRP A 93 7.61 5.20 -15.37
N ILE A 94 6.99 5.09 -14.22
CA ILE A 94 6.05 6.12 -13.70
C ILE A 94 6.79 7.44 -13.46
N GLN A 95 7.97 7.39 -12.87
CA GLN A 95 8.80 8.57 -12.64
C GLN A 95 9.12 9.32 -13.94
N ASN A 96 9.40 8.60 -15.01
CA ASN A 96 9.66 9.18 -16.32
C ASN A 96 8.42 9.83 -16.95
N GLN A 97 7.22 9.33 -16.64
CA GLN A 97 5.95 9.87 -17.16
C GLN A 97 5.36 10.99 -16.32
N THR A 98 5.48 10.92 -15.02
CA THR A 98 4.79 11.82 -14.06
C THR A 98 5.71 12.80 -13.35
N GLY A 99 7.03 12.56 -13.40
CA GLY A 99 8.03 13.32 -12.67
C GLY A 99 8.42 12.69 -11.34
N LYS A 100 9.63 13.03 -10.89
CA LYS A 100 10.25 12.47 -9.69
C LYS A 100 9.45 12.77 -8.42
N GLU A 101 8.92 13.98 -8.29
CA GLU A 101 8.19 14.43 -7.10
C GLU A 101 6.94 13.59 -6.82
N LEU A 102 6.12 13.32 -7.85
CA LEU A 102 4.92 12.51 -7.71
C LEU A 102 5.25 11.07 -7.31
N MET A 103 6.32 10.50 -7.86
CA MET A 103 6.74 9.16 -7.52
C MET A 103 7.29 9.07 -6.09
N GLU A 104 8.09 10.02 -5.66
CA GLU A 104 8.58 10.11 -4.29
C GLU A 104 7.41 10.26 -3.30
N ASN A 105 6.43 11.08 -3.63
CA ASN A 105 5.22 11.23 -2.81
C ASN A 105 4.40 9.92 -2.75
N CYS A 106 4.24 9.22 -3.88
CA CYS A 106 3.58 7.92 -3.93
C CYS A 106 4.21 6.91 -2.97
N MET A 107 5.53 6.86 -2.92
CA MET A 107 6.28 5.89 -2.12
C MET A 107 6.60 6.35 -0.70
N LYS A 108 6.11 7.50 -0.26
CA LYS A 108 6.22 7.88 1.16
C LYS A 108 5.51 6.86 2.04
N PRO A 109 6.15 6.41 3.14
CA PRO A 109 5.56 5.42 4.04
C PRO A 109 4.27 5.94 4.67
N GLY A 110 3.33 5.05 4.90
CA GLY A 110 2.11 5.34 5.62
C GLY A 110 0.85 4.76 5.01
N VAL A 111 -0.29 5.22 5.53
CA VAL A 111 -1.63 4.78 5.13
C VAL A 111 -2.14 5.63 3.97
N VAL A 112 -2.69 4.96 2.97
CA VAL A 112 -3.43 5.58 1.86
C VAL A 112 -4.91 5.41 2.10
N ASN A 113 -5.65 6.50 2.24
CA ASN A 113 -7.09 6.47 2.39
C ASN A 113 -7.75 6.35 1.02
N ILE A 114 -8.44 5.24 0.82
CA ILE A 114 -9.17 4.98 -0.42
C ILE A 114 -10.62 5.43 -0.21
N PRO A 115 -11.15 6.35 -1.04
CA PRO A 115 -12.56 6.70 -0.98
C PRO A 115 -13.44 5.46 -1.09
N GLU A 116 -14.48 5.36 -0.27
CA GLU A 116 -15.34 4.18 -0.19
C GLU A 116 -15.88 3.75 -1.57
N LYS A 117 -16.31 4.71 -2.37
CA LYS A 117 -16.80 4.48 -3.74
C LYS A 117 -15.74 3.92 -4.71
N ARG A 118 -14.46 3.93 -4.34
CA ARG A 118 -13.35 3.43 -5.16
C ARG A 118 -12.76 2.11 -4.65
N ARG A 119 -13.28 1.58 -3.55
CA ARG A 119 -12.77 0.33 -2.94
C ARG A 119 -12.97 -0.87 -3.85
N ASP A 120 -14.11 -0.97 -4.52
CA ASP A 120 -14.37 -2.06 -5.48
C ASP A 120 -13.39 -2.08 -6.63
N TYR A 121 -12.98 -0.91 -7.11
CA TYR A 121 -11.95 -0.79 -8.14
C TYR A 121 -10.61 -1.37 -7.69
N VAL A 122 -10.16 -1.01 -6.49
CA VAL A 122 -8.90 -1.52 -5.93
C VAL A 122 -8.96 -3.03 -5.71
N VAL A 123 -10.04 -3.54 -5.16
CA VAL A 123 -10.24 -4.98 -4.95
C VAL A 123 -10.18 -5.73 -6.26
N ALA A 124 -10.86 -5.25 -7.30
CA ALA A 124 -10.83 -5.87 -8.63
C ALA A 124 -9.42 -5.86 -9.24
N LEU A 125 -8.67 -4.79 -9.05
CA LEU A 125 -7.29 -4.69 -9.52
C LEU A 125 -6.35 -5.67 -8.79
N LEU A 126 -6.48 -5.77 -7.48
CA LEU A 126 -5.73 -6.73 -6.66
C LEU A 126 -6.07 -8.18 -7.03
N ASP A 127 -7.34 -8.48 -7.29
CA ASP A 127 -7.77 -9.81 -7.73
C ASP A 127 -7.18 -10.19 -9.10
N LYS A 128 -7.08 -9.24 -10.02
CA LYS A 128 -6.39 -9.46 -11.31
C LYS A 128 -4.91 -9.79 -11.12
N LEU A 129 -4.22 -9.06 -10.27
CA LEU A 129 -2.81 -9.32 -9.97
C LEU A 129 -2.60 -10.69 -9.29
N LEU A 130 -3.48 -11.05 -8.37
CA LEU A 130 -3.47 -12.37 -7.73
C LEU A 130 -3.65 -13.48 -8.76
N PHE A 131 -4.61 -13.34 -9.67
CA PHE A 131 -4.85 -14.31 -10.73
C PHE A 131 -3.61 -14.53 -11.61
N GLU A 132 -2.98 -13.46 -12.06
CA GLU A 132 -1.77 -13.55 -12.90
C GLU A 132 -0.58 -14.20 -12.17
N ASN A 133 -0.47 -13.96 -10.86
CA ASN A 133 0.60 -14.53 -10.05
C ASN A 133 0.37 -16.01 -9.70
N ASP A 134 -0.90 -16.40 -9.50
CA ASP A 134 -1.27 -17.75 -9.08
C ASP A 134 -1.39 -18.73 -10.25
N SER A 135 -1.74 -18.24 -11.44
CA SER A 135 -1.94 -19.03 -12.65
C SER A 135 -1.15 -18.43 -13.82
N PRO A 136 0.18 -18.37 -13.75
CA PRO A 136 0.99 -17.65 -14.73
C PRO A 136 1.03 -18.35 -16.11
N ASP A 137 1.01 -17.54 -17.15
CA ASP A 137 1.33 -17.91 -18.53
C ASP A 137 2.40 -16.97 -19.10
N GLU A 138 2.67 -17.07 -20.41
CA GLU A 138 3.69 -16.25 -21.07
C GLU A 138 3.38 -14.75 -21.09
N LEU A 139 2.11 -14.36 -20.93
CA LEU A 139 1.66 -12.96 -20.89
C LEU A 139 1.62 -12.38 -19.48
N SER A 140 1.65 -13.21 -18.45
CA SER A 140 1.53 -12.80 -17.06
C SER A 140 2.54 -11.72 -16.63
N PRO A 141 3.83 -11.76 -17.02
CA PRO A 141 4.76 -10.69 -16.67
C PRO A 141 4.31 -9.31 -17.18
N ALA A 142 3.74 -9.24 -18.39
CA ALA A 142 3.22 -8.00 -18.94
C ALA A 142 1.96 -7.51 -18.20
N PHE A 143 1.01 -8.40 -17.94
CA PHE A 143 -0.20 -8.07 -17.17
C PHE A 143 0.12 -7.62 -15.74
N ILE A 144 1.08 -8.26 -15.08
CA ILE A 144 1.54 -7.86 -13.74
C ILE A 144 2.15 -6.46 -13.78
N LYS A 145 2.99 -6.16 -14.75
CA LYS A 145 3.61 -4.84 -14.90
C LYS A 145 2.56 -3.75 -15.13
N VAL A 146 1.63 -3.97 -16.03
CA VAL A 146 0.54 -3.02 -16.31
C VAL A 146 -0.34 -2.83 -15.06
N GLY A 147 -0.71 -3.90 -14.38
CA GLY A 147 -1.53 -3.85 -13.18
C GLY A 147 -0.85 -3.13 -12.01
N LEU A 148 0.44 -3.37 -11.82
CA LEU A 148 1.22 -2.66 -10.79
C LEU A 148 1.34 -1.16 -11.10
N ILE A 149 1.59 -0.79 -12.35
CA ILE A 149 1.61 0.60 -12.78
C ILE A 149 0.26 1.27 -12.52
N GLU A 150 -0.84 0.61 -12.88
CA GLU A 150 -2.20 1.10 -12.63
C GLU A 150 -2.45 1.33 -11.13
N LEU A 151 -2.02 0.41 -10.27
CA LEU A 151 -2.14 0.54 -8.82
C LEU A 151 -1.36 1.74 -8.28
N LEU A 152 -0.12 1.93 -8.72
CA LEU A 152 0.72 3.05 -8.29
C LEU A 152 0.15 4.39 -8.75
N LEU A 153 -0.34 4.49 -9.98
CA LEU A 153 -1.04 5.69 -10.48
C LEU A 153 -2.31 5.99 -9.67
N PHE A 154 -3.05 4.96 -9.30
CA PHE A 154 -4.23 5.10 -8.44
C PHE A 154 -3.85 5.64 -7.04
N ILE A 155 -2.77 5.13 -6.45
CA ILE A 155 -2.26 5.61 -5.16
C ILE A 155 -1.85 7.09 -5.25
N ILE A 156 -1.15 7.51 -6.29
CA ILE A 156 -0.79 8.90 -6.54
C ILE A 156 -2.06 9.78 -6.56
N ARG A 157 -3.09 9.32 -7.27
CA ARG A 157 -4.37 10.06 -7.37
C ARG A 157 -5.06 10.19 -6.01
N CYS A 158 -5.09 9.14 -5.20
CA CYS A 158 -5.65 9.18 -3.85
C CYS A 158 -4.90 10.17 -2.94
N LYS A 159 -3.58 10.14 -2.97
CA LYS A 159 -2.75 11.06 -2.17
C LYS A 159 -2.92 12.52 -2.59
N ASN A 160 -2.97 12.79 -3.89
CA ASN A 160 -3.23 14.15 -4.40
C ASN A 160 -4.62 14.66 -4.01
N TYR A 161 -5.62 13.79 -4.01
CA TYR A 161 -6.97 14.16 -3.57
C TYR A 161 -7.00 14.55 -2.09
N GLU A 162 -6.34 13.80 -1.22
CA GLU A 162 -6.23 14.13 0.21
C GLU A 162 -5.54 15.48 0.44
N GLU A 163 -4.43 15.74 -0.23
CA GLU A 163 -3.71 17.01 -0.13
C GLU A 163 -4.59 18.19 -0.54
N ASN A 164 -5.38 18.06 -1.61
CA ASN A 164 -6.28 19.11 -2.08
C ASN A 164 -7.42 19.37 -1.09
N VAL A 165 -8.02 18.33 -0.52
CA VAL A 165 -9.06 18.46 0.52
C VAL A 165 -8.52 19.19 1.75
N ILE A 166 -7.32 18.85 2.21
CA ILE A 166 -6.67 19.51 3.35
C ILE A 166 -6.43 20.99 3.05
N LYS A 167 -5.94 21.33 1.86
CA LYS A 167 -5.74 22.72 1.43
C LYS A 167 -7.03 23.53 1.39
N GLU A 168 -8.13 22.96 0.91
CA GLU A 168 -9.45 23.59 0.91
C GLU A 168 -9.93 23.89 2.33
N ILE A 169 -9.82 22.94 3.25
CA ILE A 169 -10.17 23.13 4.67
C ILE A 169 -9.35 24.24 5.31
N ASP A 170 -8.05 24.30 5.04
CA ASP A 170 -7.17 25.35 5.57
C ASP A 170 -7.51 26.73 5.05
N VAL A 171 -7.94 26.86 3.80
CA VAL A 171 -8.43 28.10 3.21
C VAL A 171 -9.74 28.54 3.88
N ASP A 172 -10.68 27.64 4.04
CA ASP A 172 -11.97 27.91 4.69
C ASP A 172 -11.78 28.34 6.14
N ASN A 173 -10.89 27.66 6.88
CA ASN A 173 -10.55 28.04 8.26
C ASN A 173 -9.91 29.44 8.35
N ARG A 174 -9.06 29.83 7.40
CA ARG A 174 -8.48 31.17 7.33
C ARG A 174 -9.55 32.25 7.07
N ILE A 175 -10.47 32.02 6.15
CA ILE A 175 -11.58 32.92 5.86
C ILE A 175 -12.44 33.13 7.11
N ILE A 176 -12.77 32.08 7.85
CA ILE A 176 -13.54 32.15 9.09
C ILE A 176 -12.80 32.97 10.16
N GLN A 177 -11.50 32.87 10.28
CA GLN A 177 -10.68 33.64 11.22
C GLN A 177 -10.57 35.12 10.85
N GLU A 178 -10.56 35.46 9.57
CA GLU A 178 -10.52 36.87 9.08
C GLU A 178 -11.85 37.57 9.22
N VAL A 179 -12.97 36.86 9.26
CA VAL A 179 -14.34 37.41 9.42
C VAL A 179 -14.77 37.51 10.88
N ALA A 180 -14.12 36.81 11.76
CA ALA A 180 -14.37 36.85 13.21
C ALA A 180 -13.56 37.96 13.89
#